data_9e30a9987401e34f946d659958d34467
#
_entry.id   9e30a9987401e34f946d659958d34467
#
_cell.length_a   1.000
_cell.length_b   1.000
_cell.length_c   1.000
_cell.angle_alpha   90.00
_cell.angle_beta   90.00
_cell.angle_gamma   90.00
#
_symmetry.space_group_name_H-M   'P 1'
#
loop_
_entity.id
_entity.type
_entity.pdbx_description
1 polymer ?
#
loop_
_entity_poly.entity_id
_entity_poly.type
_entity_poly.pdbx_seq_one_letter_code
_entity_poly.pdbx_strand_id
1 'polypeptide(L)'
;MEALQVLADPVRLGIVESLAHEPASVGVLAERFPISRPAVSRHLRLLKAAGLVDSVSDGTRRVYRVRPEGVAALREYMDSLWREASARYALAADNLAENDSGDAR
;
A
#
# COMPACT_ATOMS: atom_id res chain seq x y z
N MET A 1 8.72 -4.87 3.39
CA MET A 1 7.43 -5.54 3.24
C MET A 1 7.06 -5.56 1.76
N GLU A 2 6.72 -6.72 1.23
CA GLU A 2 6.44 -6.89 -0.21
C GLU A 2 5.27 -6.02 -0.70
N ALA A 3 4.19 -5.95 0.08
CA ALA A 3 3.02 -5.14 -0.28
C ALA A 3 3.40 -3.66 -0.45
N LEU A 4 4.23 -3.14 0.43
CA LEU A 4 4.69 -1.76 0.35
C LEU A 4 5.54 -1.53 -0.91
N GLN A 5 6.44 -2.47 -1.22
CA GLN A 5 7.28 -2.38 -2.42
C GLN A 5 6.44 -2.40 -3.70
N VAL A 6 5.41 -3.25 -3.74
CA VAL A 6 4.51 -3.33 -4.89
C VAL A 6 3.74 -2.01 -5.06
N LEU A 7 3.33 -1.37 -3.98
CA LEU A 7 2.60 -0.09 -4.01
C LEU A 7 3.50 1.12 -4.27
N ALA A 8 4.81 0.94 -4.34
CA ALA A 8 5.72 2.05 -4.68
C ALA A 8 5.58 2.51 -6.13
N ASP A 9 5.01 1.69 -7.01
CA ASP A 9 4.71 2.08 -8.38
C ASP A 9 3.41 2.91 -8.42
N PRO A 10 3.41 4.12 -9.01
CA PRO A 10 2.23 4.99 -9.01
C PRO A 10 1.02 4.38 -9.71
N VAL A 11 1.23 3.60 -10.78
CA VAL A 11 0.12 2.97 -11.50
C VAL A 11 -0.51 1.88 -10.64
N ARG A 12 0.29 1.05 -9.98
CA ARG A 12 -0.23 0.02 -9.09
C ARG A 12 -0.99 0.62 -7.90
N LEU A 13 -0.45 1.69 -7.32
CA LEU A 13 -1.15 2.41 -6.26
C LEU A 13 -2.49 2.95 -6.75
N GLY A 14 -2.50 3.57 -7.93
CA GLY A 14 -3.74 4.08 -8.55
C GLY A 14 -4.76 2.99 -8.79
N ILE A 15 -4.33 1.81 -9.24
CA ILE A 15 -5.23 0.66 -9.44
C ILE A 15 -5.86 0.24 -8.10
N VAL A 16 -5.08 0.13 -7.04
CA VAL A 16 -5.62 -0.23 -5.71
C VAL A 16 -6.61 0.82 -5.23
N GLU A 17 -6.29 2.10 -5.39
CA GLU A 17 -7.21 3.19 -5.02
C GLU A 17 -8.52 3.11 -5.79
N SER A 18 -8.45 2.84 -7.09
CA SER A 18 -9.63 2.67 -7.93
C SER A 18 -10.48 1.47 -7.48
N LEU A 19 -9.84 0.34 -7.20
CA LEU A 19 -10.52 -0.87 -6.74
C LEU A 19 -11.11 -0.69 -5.33
N ALA A 20 -10.51 0.15 -4.51
CA ALA A 20 -11.04 0.46 -3.18
C ALA A 20 -12.39 1.18 -3.27
N HIS A 21 -12.62 1.94 -4.34
CA HIS A 21 -13.91 2.58 -4.58
C HIS A 21 -14.91 1.60 -5.19
N GLU A 22 -14.48 0.79 -6.14
CA GLU A 22 -15.36 -0.13 -6.86
C GLU A 22 -14.55 -1.28 -7.48
N PRO A 23 -14.95 -2.53 -7.26
CA PRO A 23 -14.36 -3.66 -7.97
C PRO A 23 -14.49 -3.49 -9.49
N ALA A 24 -13.53 -4.01 -10.24
CA ALA A 24 -13.49 -3.81 -11.68
C ALA A 24 -12.75 -4.94 -12.39
N SER A 25 -13.10 -5.14 -13.67
CA SER A 25 -12.38 -6.05 -14.56
C SER A 25 -11.15 -5.38 -15.16
N VAL A 26 -10.28 -6.17 -15.79
CA VAL A 26 -9.11 -5.66 -16.53
C VAL A 26 -9.55 -4.65 -17.59
N GLY A 27 -10.63 -4.95 -18.33
CA GLY A 27 -11.11 -4.05 -19.38
C GLY A 27 -11.54 -2.69 -18.84
N VAL A 28 -12.23 -2.67 -17.71
CA VAL A 28 -12.64 -1.42 -17.07
C VAL A 28 -11.44 -0.63 -16.57
N LEU A 29 -10.48 -1.30 -15.96
CA LEU A 29 -9.27 -0.64 -15.49
C LEU A 29 -8.45 -0.07 -16.65
N ALA A 30 -8.36 -0.77 -17.77
CA ALA A 30 -7.65 -0.29 -18.96
C ALA A 30 -8.30 0.96 -19.55
N GLU A 31 -9.59 1.18 -19.33
CA GLU A 31 -10.26 2.42 -19.73
C GLU A 31 -9.93 3.59 -18.81
N ARG A 32 -9.61 3.31 -17.54
CA ARG A 32 -9.33 4.35 -16.54
C ARG A 32 -7.87 4.79 -16.49
N PHE A 33 -6.97 3.95 -16.97
CA PHE A 33 -5.53 4.20 -16.90
C PHE A 33 -4.93 4.19 -18.31
N PRO A 34 -3.94 5.05 -18.60
CA PRO A 34 -3.35 5.15 -19.94
C PRO A 34 -2.34 4.03 -20.20
N ILE A 35 -2.74 2.78 -19.99
CA ILE A 35 -1.91 1.59 -20.20
C ILE A 35 -2.73 0.50 -20.87
N SER A 36 -2.06 -0.46 -21.48
CA SER A 36 -2.70 -1.55 -22.20
C SER A 36 -3.31 -2.58 -21.25
N ARG A 37 -4.24 -3.40 -21.74
CA ARG A 37 -4.80 -4.51 -20.98
C ARG A 37 -3.72 -5.49 -20.49
N PRO A 38 -2.75 -5.89 -21.32
CA PRO A 38 -1.66 -6.73 -20.80
C PRO A 38 -0.86 -6.09 -19.66
N ALA A 39 -0.66 -4.78 -19.71
CA ALA A 39 0.02 -4.05 -18.63
C ALA A 39 -0.81 -4.06 -17.35
N VAL A 40 -2.13 -3.81 -17.46
CA VAL A 40 -3.06 -3.92 -16.32
C VAL A 40 -3.00 -5.31 -15.71
N SER A 41 -3.06 -6.35 -16.55
CA SER A 41 -2.99 -7.74 -16.09
C SER A 41 -1.70 -8.03 -15.33
N ARG A 42 -0.57 -7.49 -15.79
CA ARG A 42 0.71 -7.66 -15.12
C ARG A 42 0.73 -7.00 -13.76
N HIS A 43 0.21 -5.76 -13.67
CA HIS A 43 0.11 -5.05 -12.40
C HIS A 43 -0.79 -5.79 -11.41
N LEU A 44 -1.93 -6.29 -11.88
CA LEU A 44 -2.86 -7.05 -11.04
C LEU A 44 -2.25 -8.36 -10.52
N ARG A 45 -1.43 -9.00 -11.36
CA ARG A 45 -0.74 -10.23 -10.96
C ARG A 45 0.21 -9.97 -9.80
N LEU A 46 0.97 -8.86 -9.86
CA LEU A 46 1.88 -8.46 -8.78
C LEU A 46 1.10 -8.09 -7.52
N LEU A 47 0.01 -7.35 -7.65
CA LEU A 47 -0.85 -6.98 -6.53
C LEU A 47 -1.48 -8.20 -5.87
N LYS A 48 -1.90 -9.18 -6.66
CA LYS A 48 -2.47 -10.42 -6.15
C LYS A 48 -1.43 -11.25 -5.42
N ALA A 49 -0.23 -11.36 -5.97
CA ALA A 49 0.89 -12.06 -5.33
C ALA A 49 1.27 -11.43 -3.98
N ALA A 50 1.13 -10.13 -3.86
CA ALA A 50 1.39 -9.39 -2.62
C ALA A 50 0.22 -9.46 -1.63
N GLY A 51 -0.89 -10.11 -1.98
CA GLY A 51 -2.04 -10.26 -1.09
C GLY A 51 -2.92 -9.03 -0.96
N LEU A 52 -2.79 -8.06 -1.87
CA LEU A 52 -3.54 -6.80 -1.79
C LEU A 52 -4.86 -6.84 -2.54
N VAL A 53 -4.98 -7.69 -3.56
CA VAL A 53 -6.20 -7.87 -4.35
C VAL A 53 -6.48 -9.35 -4.55
N ASP A 54 -7.73 -9.67 -4.83
CA ASP A 54 -8.13 -10.97 -5.34
C ASP A 54 -9.10 -10.80 -6.48
N SER A 55 -9.56 -11.90 -7.04
CA SER A 55 -10.49 -11.86 -8.15
C SER A 55 -11.56 -12.93 -8.00
N VAL A 56 -12.75 -12.63 -8.52
CA VAL A 56 -13.85 -13.57 -8.59
C VAL A 56 -14.36 -13.62 -10.03
N SER A 57 -14.84 -14.78 -10.46
CA SER A 57 -15.45 -14.92 -11.77
C SER A 57 -16.88 -14.37 -11.75
N ASP A 58 -17.22 -13.61 -12.79
CA ASP A 58 -18.56 -13.09 -13.00
C ASP A 58 -18.91 -13.33 -14.47
N GLY A 59 -19.52 -14.48 -14.75
CA GLY A 59 -19.73 -14.94 -16.13
C GLY A 59 -18.41 -15.21 -16.82
N THR A 60 -18.17 -14.54 -17.95
CA THR A 60 -16.93 -14.66 -18.72
C THR A 60 -15.86 -13.68 -18.25
N ARG A 61 -16.19 -12.80 -17.32
CA ARG A 61 -15.27 -11.76 -16.81
C ARG A 61 -14.71 -12.17 -15.45
N ARG A 62 -13.53 -11.64 -15.16
CA ARG A 62 -12.91 -11.73 -13.85
C ARG A 62 -12.91 -10.35 -13.24
N VAL A 63 -13.53 -10.24 -12.07
CA VAL A 63 -13.64 -8.97 -11.34
C VAL A 63 -12.63 -8.96 -10.22
N TYR A 64 -11.81 -7.93 -10.19
CA TYR A 64 -10.78 -7.73 -9.16
C TYR A 64 -11.31 -6.80 -8.06
N ARG A 65 -10.89 -7.06 -6.85
CA ARG A 65 -11.28 -6.28 -5.67
C ARG A 65 -10.12 -6.22 -4.67
N VAL A 66 -10.12 -5.22 -3.82
CA VAL A 66 -9.14 -5.11 -2.74
C VAL A 66 -9.42 -6.17 -1.69
N ARG A 67 -8.34 -6.79 -1.18
CA ARG A 67 -8.42 -7.71 -0.05
C ARG A 67 -8.27 -6.92 1.25
N PRO A 68 -9.31 -6.84 2.09
CA PRO A 68 -9.21 -6.09 3.36
C PRO A 68 -8.08 -6.60 4.26
N GLU A 69 -7.82 -7.92 4.27
CA GLU A 69 -6.78 -8.52 5.09
C GLU A 69 -5.38 -8.03 4.69
N GLY A 70 -5.14 -7.89 3.39
CA GLY A 70 -3.86 -7.39 2.87
C GLY A 70 -3.63 -5.94 3.23
N VAL A 71 -4.66 -5.12 3.12
CA VAL A 71 -4.59 -3.70 3.49
C VAL A 71 -4.42 -3.56 5.00
N ALA A 72 -5.11 -4.36 5.80
CA ALA A 72 -4.98 -4.35 7.25
C ALA A 72 -3.56 -4.71 7.69
N ALA A 73 -2.95 -5.71 7.06
CA ALA A 73 -1.57 -6.11 7.35
C ALA A 73 -0.58 -4.98 7.02
N LEU A 74 -0.79 -4.29 5.90
CA LEU A 74 0.03 -3.14 5.52
C LEU A 74 -0.12 -2.01 6.54
N ARG A 75 -1.34 -1.70 6.94
CA ARG A 75 -1.61 -0.68 7.95
C ARG A 75 -0.94 -1.00 9.27
N GLU A 76 -1.03 -2.25 9.72
CA GLU A 76 -0.39 -2.70 10.95
C GLU A 76 1.13 -2.54 10.88
N TYR A 77 1.74 -2.89 9.75
CA TYR A 77 3.17 -2.69 9.53
C TYR A 77 3.54 -1.20 9.62
N MET A 78 2.78 -0.33 8.95
CA MET A 78 3.03 1.11 8.97
C MET A 78 2.87 1.69 10.37
N ASP A 79 1.83 1.27 11.10
CA ASP A 79 1.61 1.71 12.48
C ASP A 79 2.76 1.29 13.39
N SER A 80 3.25 0.06 13.24
CA SER A 80 4.39 -0.45 13.98
C SER A 80 5.65 0.37 13.70
N LEU A 81 5.93 0.64 12.43
CA LEU A 81 7.08 1.44 12.01
C LEU A 81 6.99 2.85 12.58
N TRP A 82 5.81 3.44 12.53
CA TRP A 82 5.56 4.78 13.05
C TRP A 82 5.77 4.85 14.56
N ARG A 83 5.25 3.87 15.31
CA ARG A 83 5.45 3.80 16.76
C ARG A 83 6.93 3.67 17.12
N GLU A 84 7.66 2.83 16.41
CA GLU A 84 9.09 2.64 16.62
C GLU A 84 9.87 3.91 16.32
N ALA A 85 9.61 4.56 15.19
CA ALA A 85 10.27 5.81 14.82
C ALA A 85 9.95 6.92 15.81
N SER A 86 8.68 7.03 16.24
CA SER A 86 8.26 8.04 17.22
C SER A 86 8.90 7.84 18.58
N ALA A 87 9.03 6.59 19.02
CA ALA A 87 9.71 6.27 20.29
C ALA A 87 11.19 6.65 20.25
N ARG A 88 11.86 6.36 19.14
CA ARG A 88 13.27 6.74 18.95
C ARG A 88 13.45 8.25 18.93
N TYR A 89 12.55 8.95 18.25
CA TYR A 89 12.57 10.40 18.17
C TYR A 89 12.38 11.03 19.55
N ALA A 90 11.43 10.54 20.33
CA ALA A 90 11.16 11.04 21.68
C ALA A 90 12.37 10.84 22.59
N LEU A 91 13.01 9.68 22.51
CA LEU A 91 14.21 9.39 23.30
C LEU A 91 15.37 10.32 22.91
N ALA A 92 15.59 10.55 21.64
CA ALA A 92 16.63 11.46 21.14
C ALA A 92 16.35 12.90 21.59
N ALA A 93 15.09 13.34 21.54
CA ALA A 93 14.72 14.68 22.01
C ALA A 93 14.97 14.86 23.50
N ASP A 94 14.65 13.85 24.31
CA ASP A 94 14.92 13.87 25.75
C ASP A 94 16.43 13.97 26.03
N ASN A 95 17.25 13.23 25.31
CA ASN A 95 18.70 13.28 25.46
C ASN A 95 19.25 14.65 25.09
N LEU A 96 18.75 15.26 24.03
CA LEU A 96 19.16 16.61 23.61
C LEU A 96 18.77 17.65 24.65
N ALA A 97 17.57 17.53 25.22
CA ALA A 97 17.11 18.45 26.27
C ALA A 97 18.00 18.36 27.52
N GLU A 98 18.41 17.16 27.93
CA GLU A 98 19.33 16.97 29.05
C GLU A 98 20.70 17.59 28.77
N ASN A 99 21.23 17.41 27.56
CA ASN A 99 22.50 17.99 27.15
C ASN A 99 22.44 19.53 27.16
N ASP A 100 21.36 20.11 26.64
CA ASP A 100 21.18 21.55 26.64
C ASP A 100 21.11 22.10 28.06
N SER A 101 20.42 21.41 28.96
CA SER A 101 20.34 21.80 30.36
C SER A 101 21.70 21.75 31.02
N GLY A 102 22.53 20.79 30.65
CA GLY A 102 23.92 20.68 31.14
C GLY A 102 24.79 21.81 30.66
N ASP A 103 24.63 22.19 29.37
CA ASP A 103 25.43 23.26 28.76
C ASP A 103 25.04 24.66 29.27
N ALA A 104 23.84 24.85 29.76
CA ALA A 104 23.35 26.13 30.24
C ALA A 104 24.04 26.56 31.54
N ARG A 105 24.85 25.74 32.11
CA ARG A 105 25.61 26.04 33.34
C ARG A 105 27.02 26.56 33.01
#